data_eaeaf612c2d6bc75f5b5e0c1f7355a24
#
_entry.id   eaeaf612c2d6bc75f5b5e0c1f7355a24
#
_cell.length_a   1.000
_cell.length_b   1.000
_cell.length_c   1.000
_cell.angle_alpha   90.00
_cell.angle_beta   90.00
_cell.angle_gamma   90.00
#
_symmetry.space_group_name_H-M   'P 1'
#
loop_
_entity.id
_entity.type
_entity.pdbx_description
1 polymer ?
#
loop_
_entity_poly.entity_id
_entity_poly.type
_entity_poly.pdbx_seq_one_letter_code
_entity_poly.pdbx_strand_id
1 'polypeptide(L)'
;LKVFSIANSNDLNQVSEQMFRQVDAAIVPTDNTIAGAMETLVKNGNAAKKPIFPAAATMVKQGGLATYSVNQYKLGQMTGKMTIAILKGKRVSSLPVERVQKGEPVVNLKEVKELNLQVPHRFLKECQRNGVVYR
;
A
#
# COMPACT_ATOMS: atom_id res chain seq x y z
N LEU A 1 -9.39 4.25 -16.51
CA LEU A 1 -8.16 3.64 -15.99
C LEU A 1 -7.10 3.60 -17.09
N LYS A 2 -5.88 4.11 -16.80
CA LYS A 2 -4.71 4.00 -17.68
C LYS A 2 -3.68 3.13 -16.97
N VAL A 3 -3.03 2.23 -17.68
CA VAL A 3 -1.98 1.35 -17.13
C VAL A 3 -0.63 1.83 -17.65
N PHE A 4 0.32 2.00 -16.74
CA PHE A 4 1.72 2.33 -17.03
C PHE A 4 2.60 1.22 -16.48
N SER A 5 3.56 0.74 -17.26
CA SER A 5 4.46 -0.34 -16.88
C SER A 5 5.90 0.15 -16.91
N ILE A 6 6.70 -0.37 -16.00
CA ILE A 6 8.15 -0.17 -15.97
C ILE A 6 8.85 -1.53 -16.10
N ALA A 7 9.97 -1.57 -16.75
CA ALA A 7 10.80 -2.78 -16.83
C ALA A 7 11.77 -2.88 -15.64
N ASN A 8 12.21 -1.74 -15.12
CA ASN A 8 13.13 -1.65 -13.99
C ASN A 8 12.96 -0.29 -13.28
N SER A 9 13.65 -0.11 -12.15
CA SER A 9 13.56 1.12 -11.35
C SER A 9 14.09 2.39 -12.06
N ASN A 10 14.98 2.26 -13.04
CA ASN A 10 15.53 3.41 -13.76
C ASN A 10 14.47 4.07 -14.66
N ASP A 11 13.52 3.28 -15.16
CA ASP A 11 12.43 3.78 -16.00
C ASP A 11 11.40 4.57 -15.21
N LEU A 12 11.34 4.36 -13.88
CA LEU A 12 10.29 4.89 -13.02
C LEU A 12 10.20 6.41 -13.07
N ASN A 13 11.33 7.11 -13.13
CA ASN A 13 11.31 8.58 -13.19
C ASN A 13 10.56 9.07 -14.43
N GLN A 14 11.00 8.63 -15.60
CA GLN A 14 10.41 9.07 -16.87
C GLN A 14 8.94 8.64 -17.02
N VAL A 15 8.64 7.38 -16.67
CA VAL A 15 7.28 6.84 -16.79
C VAL A 15 6.34 7.54 -15.83
N SER A 16 6.75 7.80 -14.58
CA SER A 16 5.88 8.48 -13.62
C SER A 16 5.65 9.95 -13.95
N GLU A 17 6.64 10.67 -14.50
CA GLU A 17 6.42 12.03 -15.01
C GLU A 17 5.37 12.05 -16.12
N GLN A 18 5.46 11.14 -17.10
CA GLN A 18 4.48 11.03 -18.16
C GLN A 18 3.09 10.63 -17.63
N MET A 19 3.06 9.71 -16.68
CA MET A 19 1.83 9.24 -16.05
C MET A 19 1.08 10.38 -15.37
N PHE A 20 1.75 11.17 -14.52
CA PHE A 20 1.11 12.24 -13.75
C PHE A 20 0.63 13.42 -14.62
N ARG A 21 1.07 13.53 -15.87
CA ARG A 21 0.47 14.47 -16.84
C ARG A 21 -0.88 14.00 -17.37
N GLN A 22 -1.24 12.72 -17.17
CA GLN A 22 -2.38 12.09 -17.83
C GLN A 22 -3.42 11.55 -16.84
N VAL A 23 -3.13 11.55 -15.53
CA VAL A 23 -4.00 10.98 -14.49
C VAL A 23 -4.14 11.95 -13.32
N ASP A 24 -5.20 11.78 -12.54
CA ASP A 24 -5.46 12.59 -11.34
C ASP A 24 -4.96 11.93 -10.06
N ALA A 25 -4.69 10.64 -10.09
CA ALA A 25 -4.14 9.86 -8.99
C ALA A 25 -3.47 8.60 -9.54
N ALA A 26 -2.53 8.04 -8.77
CA ALA A 26 -1.90 6.75 -9.09
C ALA A 26 -2.28 5.68 -8.07
N ILE A 27 -2.58 4.48 -8.56
CA ILE A 27 -2.72 3.27 -7.74
C ILE A 27 -1.50 2.40 -8.03
N VAL A 28 -0.79 2.00 -6.96
CA VAL A 28 0.42 1.18 -7.07
C VAL A 28 0.17 -0.17 -6.40
N PRO A 29 0.12 -1.28 -7.16
CA PRO A 29 -0.01 -2.61 -6.60
C PRO A 29 1.24 -2.98 -5.78
N THR A 30 1.20 -4.13 -5.11
CA THR A 30 2.37 -4.64 -4.39
C THR A 30 3.45 -5.06 -5.39
N ASP A 31 4.51 -4.27 -5.48
CA ASP A 31 5.64 -4.47 -6.37
C ASP A 31 6.93 -4.02 -5.69
N ASN A 32 7.93 -4.90 -5.65
CA ASN A 32 9.19 -4.63 -4.96
C ASN A 32 10.07 -3.62 -5.71
N THR A 33 9.99 -3.59 -7.04
CA THR A 33 10.76 -2.65 -7.87
C THR A 33 10.31 -1.22 -7.60
N ILE A 34 8.99 -0.99 -7.60
CA ILE A 34 8.41 0.32 -7.29
C ILE A 34 8.61 0.68 -5.82
N ALA A 35 8.44 -0.29 -4.90
CA ALA A 35 8.66 -0.06 -3.47
C ALA A 35 10.10 0.37 -3.16
N GLY A 36 11.09 -0.20 -3.85
CA GLY A 36 12.50 0.17 -3.73
C GLY A 36 12.85 1.56 -4.30
N ALA A 37 11.99 2.12 -5.16
CA ALA A 37 12.16 3.44 -5.78
C ALA A 37 10.99 4.39 -5.47
N MET A 38 10.29 4.15 -4.37
CA MET A 38 9.07 4.88 -4.00
C MET A 38 9.30 6.38 -3.84
N GLU A 39 10.49 6.78 -3.38
CA GLU A 39 10.88 8.20 -3.24
C GLU A 39 10.81 8.96 -4.56
N THR A 40 11.28 8.35 -5.66
CA THR A 40 11.19 8.93 -7.01
C THR A 40 9.74 9.13 -7.43
N LEU A 41 8.90 8.10 -7.22
CA LEU A 41 7.49 8.19 -7.57
C LEU A 41 6.77 9.27 -6.76
N VAL A 42 7.04 9.36 -5.46
CA VAL A 42 6.47 10.39 -4.56
C VAL A 42 6.91 11.78 -4.97
N LYS A 43 8.18 11.97 -5.27
CA LYS A 43 8.71 13.26 -5.75
C LYS A 43 7.95 13.75 -6.99
N ASN A 44 7.73 12.88 -7.96
CA ASN A 44 7.02 13.24 -9.19
C ASN A 44 5.52 13.45 -8.94
N GLY A 45 4.90 12.66 -8.07
CA GLY A 45 3.51 12.85 -7.64
C GLY A 45 3.31 14.19 -6.95
N ASN A 46 4.19 14.56 -6.02
CA ASN A 46 4.13 15.82 -5.29
C ASN A 46 4.39 17.03 -6.20
N ALA A 47 5.33 16.93 -7.13
CA ALA A 47 5.57 17.98 -8.14
C ALA A 47 4.30 18.20 -9.01
N ALA A 48 3.58 17.15 -9.34
CA ALA A 48 2.34 17.20 -10.09
C ALA A 48 1.09 17.49 -9.23
N LYS A 49 1.22 17.54 -7.89
CA LYS A 49 0.10 17.62 -6.93
C LYS A 49 -0.92 16.49 -7.09
N LYS A 50 -0.43 15.27 -7.37
CA LYS A 50 -1.25 14.08 -7.60
C LYS A 50 -1.00 13.02 -6.53
N PRO A 51 -2.05 12.51 -5.86
CA PRO A 51 -1.92 11.52 -4.80
C PRO A 51 -1.55 10.12 -5.33
N ILE A 52 -0.82 9.38 -4.49
CA ILE A 52 -0.43 8.00 -4.75
C ILE A 52 -1.07 7.11 -3.69
N PHE A 53 -1.80 6.09 -4.13
CA PHE A 53 -2.46 5.08 -3.30
C PHE A 53 -1.77 3.72 -3.48
N PRO A 54 -0.75 3.40 -2.68
CA PRO A 54 -0.06 2.12 -2.77
C PRO A 54 -0.81 1.01 -2.03
N ALA A 55 -0.59 -0.25 -2.40
CA ALA A 55 -1.21 -1.39 -1.74
C ALA A 55 -0.58 -1.75 -0.38
N ALA A 56 0.65 -1.31 -0.10
CA ALA A 56 1.39 -1.67 1.12
C ALA A 56 1.55 -0.51 2.09
N ALA A 57 1.38 -0.78 3.40
CA ALA A 57 1.56 0.22 4.46
C ALA A 57 2.99 0.82 4.49
N THR A 58 4.01 0.03 4.15
CA THR A 58 5.40 0.50 4.05
C THR A 58 5.57 1.57 2.98
N MET A 59 4.90 1.43 1.85
CA MET A 59 4.92 2.43 0.77
C MET A 59 4.13 3.70 1.15
N VAL A 60 3.08 3.59 1.98
CA VAL A 60 2.41 4.78 2.57
C VAL A 60 3.37 5.52 3.49
N LYS A 61 4.16 4.80 4.31
CA LYS A 61 5.19 5.41 5.16
C LYS A 61 6.24 6.17 4.34
N GLN A 62 6.55 5.70 3.12
CA GLN A 62 7.53 6.32 2.21
C GLN A 62 6.96 7.50 1.40
N GLY A 63 5.71 7.90 1.60
CA GLY A 63 5.10 9.06 0.94
C GLY A 63 3.86 8.75 0.10
N GLY A 64 3.37 7.50 0.11
CA GLY A 64 2.02 7.23 -0.39
C GLY A 64 0.96 7.87 0.51
N LEU A 65 -0.20 8.22 -0.05
CA LEU A 65 -1.23 8.94 0.69
C LEU A 65 -1.97 8.06 1.69
N ALA A 66 -2.58 6.99 1.23
CA ALA A 66 -3.42 6.11 2.04
C ALA A 66 -3.62 4.74 1.40
N THR A 67 -4.02 3.75 2.21
CA THR A 67 -4.38 2.41 1.75
C THR A 67 -5.21 1.65 2.78
N TYR A 68 -5.77 0.52 2.36
CA TYR A 68 -6.13 -0.60 3.23
C TYR A 68 -5.12 -1.72 3.00
N SER A 69 -4.20 -1.92 3.94
CA SER A 69 -3.09 -2.86 3.82
C SER A 69 -3.30 -4.14 4.62
N VAL A 70 -2.78 -5.25 4.11
CA VAL A 70 -2.72 -6.49 4.88
C VAL A 70 -1.65 -6.35 5.97
N ASN A 71 -2.01 -6.68 7.21
CA ASN A 71 -1.06 -6.75 8.30
C ASN A 71 -0.24 -8.05 8.17
N GLN A 72 1.02 -7.91 7.78
CA GLN A 72 1.93 -9.03 7.51
C GLN A 72 2.21 -9.88 8.77
N TYR A 73 2.23 -9.25 9.96
CA TYR A 73 2.39 -9.97 11.21
C TYR A 73 1.20 -10.90 11.50
N LYS A 74 -0.02 -10.40 11.32
CA LYS A 74 -1.24 -11.23 11.45
C LYS A 74 -1.27 -12.36 10.43
N LEU A 75 -0.86 -12.07 9.19
CA LEU A 75 -0.75 -13.10 8.15
C LEU A 75 0.26 -14.20 8.55
N GLY A 76 1.43 -13.80 9.07
CA GLY A 76 2.42 -14.74 9.63
C GLY A 76 1.88 -15.58 10.79
N GLN A 77 1.11 -14.99 11.70
CA GLN A 77 0.45 -15.73 12.78
C GLN A 77 -0.57 -16.76 12.26
N MET A 78 -1.36 -16.41 11.24
CA MET A 78 -2.30 -17.34 10.61
C MET A 78 -1.55 -18.52 9.98
N THR A 79 -0.51 -18.23 9.19
CA THR A 79 0.35 -19.25 8.57
C THR A 79 0.99 -20.15 9.62
N GLY A 80 1.52 -19.59 10.70
CA GLY A 80 2.11 -20.35 11.81
C GLY A 80 1.12 -21.31 12.47
N LYS A 81 -0.14 -20.89 12.69
CA LYS A 81 -1.19 -21.77 13.22
C LYS A 81 -1.48 -22.93 12.28
N MET A 82 -1.55 -22.70 10.97
CA MET A 82 -1.73 -23.74 9.98
C MET A 82 -0.56 -24.72 9.96
N THR A 83 0.66 -24.22 10.02
CA THR A 83 1.89 -25.04 10.11
C THR A 83 1.87 -25.95 11.33
N ILE A 84 1.54 -25.40 12.51
CA ILE A 84 1.42 -26.20 13.75
C ILE A 84 0.37 -27.31 13.60
N ALA A 85 -0.76 -27.03 12.97
CA ALA A 85 -1.80 -28.03 12.74
C ALA A 85 -1.29 -29.19 11.85
N ILE A 86 -0.54 -28.90 10.80
CA ILE A 86 0.09 -29.90 9.92
C ILE A 86 1.11 -30.74 10.70
N LEU A 87 1.98 -30.11 11.47
CA LEU A 87 2.98 -30.80 12.29
C LEU A 87 2.33 -31.73 13.35
N LYS A 88 1.11 -31.41 13.79
CA LYS A 88 0.29 -32.25 14.67
C LYS A 88 -0.50 -33.34 13.93
N GLY A 89 -0.23 -33.56 12.63
CA GLY A 89 -0.83 -34.62 11.83
C GLY A 89 -2.11 -34.26 11.08
N LYS A 90 -2.51 -32.99 11.06
CA LYS A 90 -3.66 -32.58 10.25
C LYS A 90 -3.32 -32.65 8.76
N ARG A 91 -4.16 -33.29 7.95
CA ARG A 91 -3.92 -33.42 6.51
C ARG A 91 -4.03 -32.04 5.84
N VAL A 92 -3.09 -31.69 4.97
CA VAL A 92 -3.09 -30.44 4.20
C VAL A 92 -4.39 -30.26 3.41
N SER A 93 -4.90 -31.34 2.81
CA SER A 93 -6.17 -31.33 2.06
C SER A 93 -7.42 -30.98 2.89
N SER A 94 -7.34 -31.08 4.22
CA SER A 94 -8.42 -30.70 5.13
C SER A 94 -8.32 -29.28 5.68
N LEU A 95 -7.26 -28.56 5.34
CA LEU A 95 -7.08 -27.16 5.74
C LEU A 95 -7.75 -26.23 4.72
N PRO A 96 -8.60 -25.28 5.15
CA PRO A 96 -9.14 -24.28 4.25
C PRO A 96 -8.06 -23.29 3.82
N VAL A 97 -8.23 -22.69 2.65
CA VAL A 97 -7.46 -21.52 2.28
C VAL A 97 -7.94 -20.33 3.12
N GLU A 98 -7.12 -19.91 4.07
CA GLU A 98 -7.42 -18.74 4.89
C GLU A 98 -7.09 -17.44 4.13
N ARG A 99 -7.94 -16.44 4.33
CA ARG A 99 -7.78 -15.12 3.72
C ARG A 99 -7.95 -14.02 4.77
N VAL A 100 -7.15 -12.98 4.68
CA VAL A 100 -7.40 -11.76 5.45
C VAL A 100 -8.62 -11.06 4.86
N GLN A 101 -9.70 -11.04 5.64
CA GLN A 101 -11.00 -10.51 5.18
C GLN A 101 -11.04 -8.98 5.14
N LYS A 102 -10.29 -8.31 6.01
CA LYS A 102 -10.29 -6.85 6.12
C LYS A 102 -8.87 -6.33 6.27
N GLY A 103 -8.46 -5.44 5.36
CA GLY A 103 -7.21 -4.69 5.49
C GLY A 103 -7.27 -3.68 6.64
N GLU A 104 -6.12 -3.30 7.16
CA GLU A 104 -5.98 -2.21 8.13
C GLU A 104 -5.87 -0.88 7.37
N PRO A 105 -6.64 0.15 7.75
CA PRO A 105 -6.57 1.44 7.11
C PRO A 105 -5.27 2.15 7.52
N VAL A 106 -4.62 2.78 6.57
CA VAL A 106 -3.35 3.50 6.76
C VAL A 106 -3.43 4.83 6.06
N VAL A 107 -2.96 5.90 6.72
CA VAL A 107 -2.90 7.24 6.15
C VAL A 107 -1.60 7.94 6.52
N ASN A 108 -1.07 8.74 5.60
CA ASN A 108 0.08 9.61 5.80
C ASN A 108 -0.37 11.06 5.85
N LEU A 109 -0.41 11.65 7.05
CA LEU A 109 -0.86 13.04 7.24
C LEU A 109 0.16 14.07 6.74
N LYS A 110 1.43 13.72 6.67
CA LYS A 110 2.44 14.58 6.04
C LYS A 110 2.10 14.76 4.56
N GLU A 111 1.77 13.67 3.87
CA GLU A 111 1.42 13.69 2.46
C GLU A 111 0.09 14.40 2.19
N VAL A 112 -0.88 14.22 3.10
CA VAL A 112 -2.15 14.98 3.07
C VAL A 112 -1.91 16.49 3.07
N LYS A 113 -0.98 16.97 3.90
CA LYS A 113 -0.61 18.39 3.97
C LYS A 113 0.13 18.85 2.71
N GLU A 114 1.10 18.06 2.25
CA GLU A 114 1.91 18.37 1.05
C GLU A 114 1.04 18.54 -0.20
N LEU A 115 0.02 17.70 -0.33
CA LEU A 115 -0.93 17.75 -1.43
C LEU A 115 -2.11 18.71 -1.20
N ASN A 116 -2.18 19.35 -0.04
CA ASN A 116 -3.31 20.21 0.38
C ASN A 116 -4.68 19.51 0.28
N LEU A 117 -4.74 18.25 0.72
CA LEU A 117 -5.93 17.41 0.68
C LEU A 117 -6.66 17.40 2.04
N GLN A 118 -7.92 17.01 2.01
CA GLN A 118 -8.72 16.75 3.21
C GLN A 118 -9.01 15.26 3.34
N VAL A 119 -8.73 14.70 4.51
CA VAL A 119 -9.07 13.30 4.82
C VAL A 119 -10.49 13.23 5.33
N PRO A 120 -11.36 12.37 4.77
CA PRO A 120 -12.69 12.16 5.31
C PRO A 120 -12.64 11.76 6.78
N HIS A 121 -13.39 12.45 7.62
CA HIS A 121 -13.37 12.27 9.08
C HIS A 121 -13.64 10.82 9.51
N ARG A 122 -14.52 10.11 8.80
CA ARG A 122 -14.80 8.69 9.03
C ARG A 122 -13.57 7.83 8.82
N PHE A 123 -12.81 8.03 7.72
CA PHE A 123 -11.61 7.28 7.42
C PHE A 123 -10.49 7.59 8.42
N LEU A 124 -10.29 8.85 8.77
CA LEU A 124 -9.29 9.22 9.78
C LEU A 124 -9.58 8.57 11.14
N LYS A 125 -10.84 8.58 11.60
CA LYS A 125 -11.25 7.87 12.82
C LYS A 125 -10.98 6.36 12.73
N GLU A 126 -11.23 5.75 11.58
CA GLU A 126 -10.96 4.33 11.37
C GLU A 126 -9.45 4.03 11.46
N CYS A 127 -8.59 4.86 10.84
CA CYS A 127 -7.13 4.75 10.96
C CYS A 127 -6.66 4.87 12.41
N GLN A 128 -7.23 5.80 13.19
CA GLN A 128 -6.87 6.01 14.59
C GLN A 128 -7.27 4.85 15.50
N ARG A 129 -8.38 4.17 15.20
CA ARG A 129 -8.88 3.04 16.01
C ARG A 129 -8.23 1.70 15.67
N ASN A 130 -8.12 1.40 14.39
CA ASN A 130 -7.84 0.05 13.90
C ASN A 130 -6.73 0.00 12.86
N GLY A 131 -6.00 1.09 12.66
CA GLY A 131 -5.03 1.21 11.59
C GLY A 131 -3.76 1.96 12.00
N VAL A 132 -3.16 2.63 11.03
CA VAL A 132 -1.91 3.38 11.20
C VAL A 132 -2.06 4.80 10.66
N VAL A 133 -1.57 5.77 11.43
CA VAL A 133 -1.49 7.18 11.05
C VAL A 133 -0.03 7.61 11.09
N TYR A 134 0.58 7.84 9.93
CA TYR A 134 1.92 8.46 9.81
C TYR A 134 1.78 9.98 9.88
N ARG A 135 2.69 10.63 10.64
CA ARG A 135 2.71 12.08 10.88
C ARG A 135 4.04 12.68 10.50
#